data_4489ee4aa6ace4fd78cbda944bc9af4b
#
_entry.id   4489ee4aa6ace4fd78cbda944bc9af4b
#
_cell.length_a   1.000
_cell.length_b   1.000
_cell.length_c   1.000
_cell.angle_alpha   90.00
_cell.angle_beta   90.00
_cell.angle_gamma   90.00
#
_symmetry.space_group_name_H-M   'P 1'
#
loop_
_entity.id
_entity.type
_entity.pdbx_description
1 polymer ?
#
loop_
_entity_poly.entity_id
_entity_poly.type
_entity_poly.pdbx_seq_one_letter_code
_entity_poly.pdbx_strand_id
1 'polypeptide(L)'
;KRKVVERETLLNKNKAIALTNDGVDITSDRAGAFTGYMSSMLKESSIRGAIPSRKSSRKMALYKDKKILLPYRDPEFYFEKKSSMPNLVNALQAHGESENMEENRDAWFKEFKAIRAEKNGMFNFLTASSLCAPIIGMLGNIDGFVCNVVGVTECGKSVAESITATIWGSCKNSDGFVIGAKNTSNAFETYADVLNCLPLTI
;
A
#
# COMPACT_ATOMS: atom_id res chain seq x y z
N LYS A 1 -0.74 -13.11 -18.95
CA LYS A 1 -0.81 -11.99 -17.99
C LYS A 1 -1.86 -12.35 -16.93
N ARG A 2 -1.53 -12.36 -15.62
CA ARG A 2 -2.50 -12.63 -14.56
C ARG A 2 -3.23 -11.33 -14.24
N LYS A 3 -4.56 -11.38 -14.15
CA LYS A 3 -5.39 -10.26 -13.74
C LYS A 3 -6.31 -10.70 -12.60
N VAL A 4 -6.47 -9.87 -11.59
CA VAL A 4 -7.44 -10.08 -10.53
C VAL A 4 -8.74 -9.40 -10.96
N VAL A 5 -9.82 -10.14 -10.90
CA VAL A 5 -11.17 -9.66 -11.24
C VAL A 5 -12.10 -9.92 -10.08
N GLU A 6 -13.04 -9.01 -9.87
CA GLU A 6 -14.09 -9.20 -8.88
C GLU A 6 -15.00 -10.37 -9.28
N ARG A 7 -15.45 -11.13 -8.29
CA ARG A 7 -16.37 -12.25 -8.52
C ARG A 7 -17.64 -11.80 -9.27
N GLU A 8 -18.12 -10.61 -8.98
CA GLU A 8 -19.28 -10.03 -9.66
C GLU A 8 -19.03 -9.86 -11.16
N THR A 9 -17.83 -9.47 -11.56
CA THR A 9 -17.47 -9.34 -12.99
C THR A 9 -17.58 -10.66 -13.73
N LEU A 10 -17.25 -11.78 -13.09
CA LEU A 10 -17.34 -13.12 -13.69
C LEU A 10 -18.78 -13.66 -13.77
N LEU A 11 -19.66 -13.18 -12.89
CA LEU A 11 -21.02 -13.68 -12.76
C LEU A 11 -22.10 -12.76 -13.38
N ASN A 12 -21.73 -11.54 -13.78
CA ASN A 12 -22.62 -10.59 -14.42
C ASN A 12 -22.31 -10.49 -15.91
N LYS A 13 -23.30 -10.77 -16.77
CA LYS A 13 -23.16 -10.78 -18.24
C LYS A 13 -22.56 -9.49 -18.77
N ASN A 14 -23.07 -8.34 -18.33
CA ASN A 14 -22.64 -7.04 -18.84
C ASN A 14 -21.20 -6.70 -18.39
N LYS A 15 -20.82 -7.07 -17.17
CA LYS A 15 -19.47 -6.87 -16.66
C LYS A 15 -18.47 -7.87 -17.27
N ALA A 16 -18.90 -9.10 -17.56
CA ALA A 16 -18.06 -10.11 -18.19
C ALA A 16 -17.59 -9.71 -19.59
N ILE A 17 -18.42 -9.03 -20.36
CA ILE A 17 -18.06 -8.52 -21.70
C ILE A 17 -16.84 -7.58 -21.62
N ALA A 18 -16.69 -6.79 -20.55
CA ALA A 18 -15.56 -5.89 -20.39
C ALA A 18 -14.21 -6.63 -20.32
N LEU A 19 -14.20 -7.93 -19.99
CA LEU A 19 -13.00 -8.78 -19.99
C LEU A 19 -12.42 -8.99 -21.39
N THR A 20 -13.17 -8.68 -22.44
CA THR A 20 -12.67 -8.70 -23.83
C THR A 20 -11.48 -7.75 -24.01
N ASN A 21 -11.49 -6.60 -23.29
CA ASN A 21 -10.38 -5.66 -23.29
C ASN A 21 -9.10 -6.26 -22.65
N ASP A 22 -9.24 -7.33 -21.91
CA ASP A 22 -8.15 -8.06 -21.26
C ASP A 22 -7.73 -9.32 -22.01
N GLY A 23 -8.27 -9.52 -23.23
CA GLY A 23 -7.94 -10.64 -24.11
C GLY A 23 -8.76 -11.91 -23.84
N VAL A 24 -9.87 -11.81 -23.14
CA VAL A 24 -10.82 -12.92 -23.00
C VAL A 24 -11.90 -12.75 -24.07
N ASP A 25 -12.02 -13.72 -24.97
CA ASP A 25 -13.00 -13.65 -26.08
C ASP A 25 -14.43 -13.92 -25.58
N ILE A 26 -15.10 -12.86 -25.14
CA ILE A 26 -16.48 -12.90 -24.65
C ILE A 26 -17.33 -11.93 -25.47
N THR A 27 -18.13 -12.45 -26.36
CA THR A 27 -19.15 -11.66 -27.10
C THR A 27 -20.44 -11.56 -26.29
N SER A 28 -21.31 -10.58 -26.62
CA SER A 28 -22.62 -10.41 -25.98
C SER A 28 -23.47 -11.69 -26.00
N ASP A 29 -23.42 -12.43 -27.10
CA ASP A 29 -24.18 -13.68 -27.28
C ASP A 29 -23.66 -14.82 -26.41
N ARG A 30 -22.34 -14.84 -26.17
CA ARG A 30 -21.66 -15.87 -25.36
C ARG A 30 -21.55 -15.54 -23.88
N ALA A 31 -21.80 -14.30 -23.50
CA ALA A 31 -21.66 -13.84 -22.12
C ALA A 31 -22.54 -14.63 -21.14
N GLY A 32 -23.73 -15.06 -21.57
CA GLY A 32 -24.61 -15.92 -20.76
C GLY A 32 -24.04 -17.30 -20.50
N ALA A 33 -23.49 -17.95 -21.52
CA ALA A 33 -22.85 -19.26 -21.38
C ALA A 33 -21.58 -19.17 -20.52
N PHE A 34 -20.77 -18.12 -20.73
CA PHE A 34 -19.57 -17.86 -19.93
C PHE A 34 -19.89 -17.70 -18.44
N THR A 35 -20.85 -16.82 -18.10
CA THR A 35 -21.23 -16.59 -16.70
C THR A 35 -21.83 -17.84 -16.05
N GLY A 36 -22.60 -18.64 -16.79
CA GLY A 36 -23.11 -19.94 -16.33
C GLY A 36 -21.99 -20.94 -16.03
N TYR A 37 -21.02 -21.06 -16.95
CA TYR A 37 -19.84 -21.91 -16.76
C TYR A 37 -19.04 -21.46 -15.54
N MET A 38 -18.73 -20.16 -15.41
CA MET A 38 -18.00 -19.62 -14.28
C MET A 38 -18.72 -19.84 -12.96
N SER A 39 -20.04 -19.68 -12.94
CA SER A 39 -20.84 -19.95 -11.74
C SER A 39 -20.75 -21.41 -11.29
N SER A 40 -20.87 -22.35 -12.22
CA SER A 40 -20.76 -23.78 -11.94
C SER A 40 -19.35 -24.14 -11.46
N MET A 41 -18.33 -23.63 -12.13
CA MET A 41 -16.93 -23.88 -11.77
C MET A 41 -16.58 -23.32 -10.38
N LEU A 42 -17.03 -22.13 -10.06
CA LEU A 42 -16.82 -21.51 -8.76
C LEU A 42 -17.54 -22.28 -7.64
N LYS A 43 -18.77 -22.74 -7.91
CA LYS A 43 -19.54 -23.54 -6.96
C LYS A 43 -18.84 -24.88 -6.69
N GLU A 44 -18.47 -25.60 -7.72
CA GLU A 44 -17.79 -26.90 -7.59
C GLU A 44 -16.42 -26.77 -6.90
N SER A 45 -15.61 -25.79 -7.29
CA SER A 45 -14.31 -25.54 -6.69
C SER A 45 -14.42 -25.10 -5.22
N SER A 46 -15.48 -24.36 -4.87
CA SER A 46 -15.76 -23.98 -3.47
C SER A 46 -16.12 -25.19 -2.62
N ILE A 47 -16.97 -26.09 -3.14
CA ILE A 47 -17.36 -27.32 -2.46
C ILE A 47 -16.14 -28.24 -2.22
N ARG A 48 -15.23 -28.31 -3.19
CA ARG A 48 -14.02 -29.12 -3.10
C ARG A 48 -12.89 -28.48 -2.31
N GLY A 49 -13.05 -27.23 -1.85
CA GLY A 49 -11.97 -26.46 -1.20
C GLY A 49 -10.78 -26.16 -2.12
N ALA A 50 -10.97 -26.28 -3.45
CA ALA A 50 -9.90 -26.11 -4.43
C ALA A 50 -9.54 -24.65 -4.70
N ILE A 51 -10.40 -23.70 -4.30
CA ILE A 51 -10.11 -22.26 -4.45
C ILE A 51 -9.44 -21.77 -3.17
N PRO A 52 -8.14 -21.43 -3.23
CA PRO A 52 -7.47 -20.84 -2.08
C PRO A 52 -8.09 -19.47 -1.79
N SER A 53 -8.58 -19.29 -0.56
CA SER A 53 -9.05 -17.98 -0.11
C SER A 53 -7.90 -17.23 0.55
N ARG A 54 -7.75 -15.94 0.21
CA ARG A 54 -6.83 -15.03 0.89
C ARG A 54 -7.62 -13.86 1.46
N LYS A 55 -7.23 -13.42 2.64
CA LYS A 55 -7.75 -12.17 3.19
C LYS A 55 -7.26 -11.02 2.32
N SER A 56 -8.12 -10.05 2.03
CA SER A 56 -7.74 -8.84 1.31
C SER A 56 -7.92 -7.60 2.18
N SER A 57 -7.11 -6.58 1.92
CA SER A 57 -7.26 -5.27 2.53
C SER A 57 -7.06 -4.18 1.48
N ARG A 58 -7.87 -3.13 1.56
CA ARG A 58 -7.72 -1.91 0.74
C ARG A 58 -6.78 -0.91 1.37
N LYS A 59 -6.58 -1.02 2.68
CA LYS A 59 -5.79 -0.11 3.50
C LYS A 59 -4.58 -0.84 4.06
N MET A 60 -3.48 -0.14 4.10
CA MET A 60 -2.29 -0.58 4.82
C MET A 60 -2.43 -0.29 6.32
N ALA A 61 -1.47 -0.74 7.07
CA ALA A 61 -1.27 -0.51 8.48
C ALA A 61 -2.37 -1.10 9.38
N LEU A 62 -3.43 -0.38 9.73
CA LEU A 62 -4.35 -0.87 10.75
C LEU A 62 -5.38 -1.85 10.18
N TYR A 63 -5.46 -3.04 10.76
CA TYR A 63 -6.47 -4.05 10.48
C TYR A 63 -7.39 -4.27 11.69
N LYS A 64 -8.50 -5.01 11.50
CA LYS A 64 -9.58 -5.20 12.49
C LYS A 64 -9.11 -5.59 13.89
N ASP A 65 -8.01 -6.33 14.00
CA ASP A 65 -7.44 -6.80 15.26
C ASP A 65 -6.33 -5.87 15.78
N LYS A 66 -6.32 -4.60 15.38
CA LYS A 66 -5.26 -3.62 15.69
C LYS A 66 -3.86 -4.09 15.28
N LYS A 67 -3.77 -5.03 14.36
CA LYS A 67 -2.53 -5.49 13.76
C LYS A 67 -2.13 -4.54 12.64
N ILE A 68 -0.86 -4.15 12.60
CA ILE A 68 -0.30 -3.37 11.49
C ILE A 68 0.01 -4.33 10.34
N LEU A 69 -0.65 -4.13 9.20
CA LEU A 69 -0.42 -4.88 7.97
C LEU A 69 0.47 -4.08 7.03
N LEU A 70 1.51 -4.71 6.56
CA LEU A 70 2.43 -4.14 5.57
C LEU A 70 2.62 -5.15 4.42
N PRO A 71 2.55 -4.73 3.15
CA PRO A 71 2.62 -5.64 2.01
C PRO A 71 3.86 -6.54 1.97
N TYR A 72 4.98 -6.08 2.52
CA TYR A 72 6.22 -6.83 2.59
C TYR A 72 6.33 -7.76 3.80
N ARG A 73 5.49 -7.58 4.81
CA ARG A 73 5.52 -8.35 6.06
C ARG A 73 4.46 -9.43 6.13
N ASP A 74 3.32 -9.18 5.54
CA ASP A 74 2.12 -10.01 5.65
C ASP A 74 1.72 -10.56 4.26
N PRO A 75 2.51 -11.49 3.68
CA PRO A 75 2.31 -12.00 2.31
C PRO A 75 1.02 -12.82 2.16
N GLU A 76 0.42 -13.26 3.26
CA GLU A 76 -0.87 -13.95 3.28
C GLU A 76 -2.05 -13.03 2.94
N PHE A 77 -1.86 -11.70 3.03
CA PHE A 77 -2.86 -10.72 2.64
C PHE A 77 -2.68 -10.28 1.19
N TYR A 78 -3.79 -10.16 0.50
CA TYR A 78 -3.83 -9.50 -0.79
C TYR A 78 -4.20 -8.03 -0.60
N PHE A 79 -3.30 -7.14 -0.97
CA PHE A 79 -3.58 -5.70 -0.97
C PHE A 79 -4.22 -5.31 -2.30
N GLU A 80 -5.47 -4.83 -2.23
CA GLU A 80 -6.18 -4.35 -3.40
C GLU A 80 -5.47 -3.11 -3.94
N LYS A 81 -5.09 -3.18 -5.23
CA LYS A 81 -4.39 -2.08 -5.90
C LYS A 81 -5.42 -1.03 -6.29
N LYS A 82 -5.35 0.15 -5.69
CA LYS A 82 -6.05 1.30 -6.25
C LYS A 82 -5.29 1.81 -7.48
N SER A 83 -5.99 2.25 -8.51
CA SER A 83 -5.43 2.72 -9.77
C SER A 83 -4.41 3.87 -9.62
N SER A 84 -4.52 4.64 -8.55
CA SER A 84 -3.65 5.77 -8.24
C SER A 84 -2.35 5.40 -7.49
N MET A 85 -2.25 4.18 -6.92
CA MET A 85 -1.09 3.77 -6.13
C MET A 85 -0.53 2.38 -6.46
N PRO A 86 -0.61 1.89 -7.70
CA PRO A 86 -0.14 0.55 -8.02
C PRO A 86 1.37 0.40 -7.79
N ASN A 87 2.13 1.47 -8.03
CA ASN A 87 3.58 1.45 -7.90
C ASN A 87 4.03 1.30 -6.45
N LEU A 88 3.42 2.05 -5.51
CA LEU A 88 3.75 1.96 -4.09
C LEU A 88 3.51 0.53 -3.56
N VAL A 89 2.33 -0.05 -3.82
CA VAL A 89 2.02 -1.41 -3.35
C VAL A 89 2.94 -2.44 -3.97
N ASN A 90 3.26 -2.31 -5.27
CA ASN A 90 4.18 -3.21 -5.96
C ASN A 90 5.61 -3.10 -5.40
N ALA A 91 6.10 -1.88 -5.16
CA ALA A 91 7.42 -1.65 -4.61
C ALA A 91 7.55 -2.25 -3.20
N LEU A 92 6.53 -2.08 -2.36
CA LEU A 92 6.50 -2.65 -1.02
C LEU A 92 6.45 -4.19 -1.04
N GLN A 93 5.69 -4.79 -1.97
CA GLN A 93 5.64 -6.24 -2.12
C GLN A 93 6.98 -6.80 -2.61
N ALA A 94 7.59 -6.17 -3.63
CA ALA A 94 8.90 -6.57 -4.15
C ALA A 94 10.00 -6.46 -3.10
N HIS A 95 9.90 -5.49 -2.19
CA HIS A 95 10.86 -5.31 -1.10
C HIS A 95 10.82 -6.48 -0.10
N GLY A 96 9.64 -7.01 0.18
CA GLY A 96 9.45 -8.17 1.05
C GLY A 96 9.93 -9.50 0.44
N GLU A 97 10.08 -9.55 -0.88
CA GLU A 97 10.59 -10.72 -1.62
C GLU A 97 12.11 -10.68 -1.83
N SER A 98 12.79 -9.64 -1.34
CA SER A 98 14.25 -9.49 -1.49
C SER A 98 15.01 -10.49 -0.63
N GLU A 99 15.91 -11.25 -1.22
CA GLU A 99 16.77 -12.23 -0.54
C GLU A 99 17.69 -11.58 0.52
N ASN A 100 18.01 -10.29 0.37
CA ASN A 100 18.92 -9.54 1.23
C ASN A 100 18.19 -8.63 2.23
N MET A 101 16.94 -8.90 2.56
CA MET A 101 16.13 -8.00 3.39
C MET A 101 16.72 -7.78 4.79
N GLU A 102 17.26 -8.82 5.44
CA GLU A 102 17.86 -8.70 6.77
C GLU A 102 19.15 -7.88 6.75
N GLU A 103 20.03 -8.13 5.79
CA GLU A 103 21.27 -7.38 5.63
C GLU A 103 20.99 -5.89 5.34
N ASN A 104 20.06 -5.62 4.45
CA ASN A 104 19.63 -4.25 4.13
C ASN A 104 19.02 -3.55 5.36
N ARG A 105 18.25 -4.26 6.16
CA ARG A 105 17.67 -3.74 7.40
C ARG A 105 18.78 -3.37 8.41
N ASP A 106 19.75 -4.24 8.60
CA ASP A 106 20.82 -4.02 9.57
C ASP A 106 21.75 -2.87 9.15
N ALA A 107 22.04 -2.76 7.85
CA ALA A 107 22.74 -1.61 7.28
C ALA A 107 21.94 -0.31 7.50
N TRP A 108 20.65 -0.33 7.22
CA TRP A 108 19.76 0.82 7.46
C TRP A 108 19.77 1.24 8.94
N PHE A 109 19.63 0.29 9.87
CA PHE A 109 19.66 0.59 11.30
C PHE A 109 20.99 1.21 11.76
N LYS A 110 22.10 0.77 11.20
CA LYS A 110 23.42 1.34 11.50
C LYS A 110 23.48 2.80 11.08
N GLU A 111 23.11 3.11 9.84
CA GLU A 111 23.12 4.49 9.31
C GLU A 111 22.10 5.38 10.05
N PHE A 112 20.90 4.89 10.29
CA PHE A 112 19.87 5.63 11.01
C PHE A 112 20.29 5.98 12.45
N LYS A 113 20.94 5.07 13.15
CA LYS A 113 21.51 5.32 14.48
C LYS A 113 22.60 6.38 14.44
N ALA A 114 23.47 6.35 13.43
CA ALA A 114 24.53 7.35 13.26
C ALA A 114 23.95 8.75 13.08
N ILE A 115 22.94 8.90 12.21
CA ILE A 115 22.25 10.18 11.98
C ILE A 115 21.58 10.68 13.27
N ARG A 116 20.94 9.80 14.03
CA ARG A 116 20.32 10.18 15.29
C ARG A 116 21.33 10.61 16.37
N ALA A 117 22.54 10.07 16.34
CA ALA A 117 23.60 10.44 17.26
C ALA A 117 24.06 11.90 17.10
N GLU A 118 23.87 12.49 15.92
CA GLU A 118 24.13 13.93 15.66
C GLU A 118 23.18 14.88 16.41
N LYS A 119 22.17 14.34 17.10
CA LYS A 119 21.22 15.09 17.93
C LYS A 119 20.49 16.24 17.21
N ASN A 120 20.31 16.12 15.89
CA ASN A 120 19.55 17.11 15.14
C ASN A 120 18.07 17.12 15.58
N GLY A 121 17.66 18.26 16.18
CA GLY A 121 16.32 18.41 16.75
C GLY A 121 15.20 18.23 15.71
N MET A 122 15.36 18.78 14.52
CA MET A 122 14.37 18.64 13.43
C MET A 122 14.21 17.19 13.00
N PHE A 123 15.31 16.48 12.77
CA PHE A 123 15.28 15.08 12.38
C PHE A 123 14.66 14.19 13.46
N ASN A 124 15.04 14.40 14.72
CA ASN A 124 14.48 13.64 15.84
C ASN A 124 12.98 13.90 16.02
N PHE A 125 12.53 15.14 15.83
CA PHE A 125 11.12 15.50 15.90
C PHE A 125 10.33 14.84 14.77
N LEU A 126 10.78 14.93 13.52
CA LEU A 126 10.14 14.28 12.38
C LEU A 126 10.07 12.76 12.55
N THR A 127 11.16 12.15 13.01
CA THR A 127 11.18 10.72 13.32
C THR A 127 10.15 10.34 14.36
N ALA A 128 10.07 11.08 15.46
CA ALA A 128 9.08 10.85 16.52
C ALA A 128 7.64 11.02 15.98
N SER A 129 7.39 12.09 15.23
CA SER A 129 6.09 12.36 14.62
C SER A 129 5.66 11.24 13.67
N SER A 130 6.58 10.74 12.84
CA SER A 130 6.35 9.63 11.94
C SER A 130 5.99 8.35 12.70
N LEU A 131 6.70 8.03 13.77
CA LEU A 131 6.42 6.85 14.60
C LEU A 131 5.14 6.98 15.43
N CYS A 132 4.67 8.20 15.70
CA CYS A 132 3.38 8.43 16.37
C CYS A 132 2.19 8.07 15.49
N ALA A 133 2.30 8.15 14.17
CA ALA A 133 1.18 7.93 13.26
C ALA A 133 0.47 6.57 13.49
N PRO A 134 1.14 5.40 13.50
CA PRO A 134 0.48 4.13 13.78
C PRO A 134 -0.04 4.02 15.21
N ILE A 135 0.59 4.69 16.17
CA ILE A 135 0.14 4.69 17.57
C ILE A 135 -1.21 5.41 17.68
N ILE A 136 -1.35 6.57 17.03
CA ILE A 136 -2.61 7.32 16.94
C ILE A 136 -3.70 6.46 16.31
N GLY A 137 -3.39 5.79 15.20
CA GLY A 137 -4.31 4.87 14.55
C GLY A 137 -4.77 3.72 15.45
N MET A 138 -3.90 3.17 16.28
CA MET A 138 -4.23 2.11 17.23
C MET A 138 -5.11 2.62 18.39
N LEU A 139 -4.92 3.83 18.83
CA LEU A 139 -5.75 4.45 19.89
C LEU A 139 -7.17 4.75 19.39
N GLY A 140 -7.32 5.16 18.13
CA GLY A 140 -8.59 5.27 17.42
C GLY A 140 -9.52 6.42 17.87
N ASN A 141 -9.16 7.16 18.91
CA ASN A 141 -9.93 8.27 19.47
C ASN A 141 -9.13 9.59 19.47
N ILE A 142 -8.05 9.63 18.75
CA ILE A 142 -7.19 10.80 18.62
C ILE A 142 -7.13 11.18 17.13
N ASP A 143 -7.40 12.44 16.84
CA ASP A 143 -7.28 12.97 15.49
C ASP A 143 -5.81 12.99 15.04
N GLY A 144 -5.60 12.80 13.75
CA GLY A 144 -4.29 12.94 13.14
C GLY A 144 -3.80 14.38 13.20
N PHE A 145 -2.52 14.57 12.96
CA PHE A 145 -1.91 15.90 12.92
C PHE A 145 -1.05 16.06 11.67
N VAL A 146 -0.82 17.30 11.30
CA VAL A 146 0.06 17.70 10.21
C VAL A 146 1.29 18.38 10.80
N CYS A 147 2.49 17.89 10.44
CA CYS A 147 3.73 18.55 10.75
C CYS A 147 4.19 19.37 9.55
N ASN A 148 4.26 20.68 9.70
CA ASN A 148 4.81 21.56 8.69
C ASN A 148 6.22 22.01 9.10
N VAL A 149 7.22 21.67 8.28
CA VAL A 149 8.62 22.02 8.53
C VAL A 149 8.96 23.30 7.78
N VAL A 150 9.11 24.37 8.53
CA VAL A 150 9.44 25.70 8.00
C VAL A 150 10.90 26.05 8.33
N GLY A 151 11.58 26.67 7.40
CA GLY A 151 12.96 27.13 7.59
C GLY A 151 13.56 27.66 6.29
N VAL A 152 14.76 28.24 6.39
CA VAL A 152 15.50 28.75 5.25
C VAL A 152 15.77 27.68 4.20
N THR A 153 16.02 28.09 2.97
CA THR A 153 16.43 27.19 1.90
C THR A 153 17.73 26.47 2.28
N GLU A 154 17.88 25.23 1.84
CA GLU A 154 19.10 24.41 2.05
C GLU A 154 19.41 24.01 3.51
N CYS A 155 18.48 24.19 4.44
CA CYS A 155 18.70 23.75 5.83
C CYS A 155 18.42 22.24 6.08
N GLY A 156 18.29 21.45 5.01
CA GLY A 156 18.17 19.98 5.11
C GLY A 156 16.76 19.44 5.36
N LYS A 157 15.71 20.25 5.23
CA LYS A 157 14.30 19.82 5.45
C LYS A 157 13.94 18.58 4.64
N SER A 158 14.07 18.66 3.31
CA SER A 158 13.70 17.57 2.41
C SER A 158 14.56 16.32 2.60
N VAL A 159 15.81 16.50 3.04
CA VAL A 159 16.68 15.35 3.41
C VAL A 159 16.16 14.68 4.66
N ALA A 160 15.81 15.44 5.69
CA ALA A 160 15.26 14.87 6.94
C ALA A 160 13.91 14.18 6.72
N GLU A 161 13.05 14.77 5.90
CA GLU A 161 11.76 14.16 5.48
C GLU A 161 11.99 12.86 4.73
N SER A 162 12.89 12.84 3.75
CA SER A 162 13.22 11.65 2.97
C SER A 162 13.79 10.53 3.84
N ILE A 163 14.71 10.84 4.74
CA ILE A 163 15.28 9.85 5.66
C ILE A 163 14.19 9.31 6.59
N THR A 164 13.30 10.17 7.10
CA THR A 164 12.19 9.76 7.95
C THR A 164 11.22 8.85 7.21
N ALA A 165 10.95 9.11 5.94
CA ALA A 165 10.11 8.25 5.10
C ALA A 165 10.69 6.83 4.93
N THR A 166 12.03 6.69 4.99
CA THR A 166 12.68 5.36 4.87
C THR A 166 12.34 4.40 6.02
N ILE A 167 11.79 4.88 7.13
CA ILE A 167 11.28 4.04 8.23
C ILE A 167 10.20 3.08 7.71
N TRP A 168 9.42 3.53 6.72
CA TRP A 168 8.25 2.82 6.20
C TRP A 168 8.49 2.17 4.84
N GLY A 169 9.49 2.64 4.10
CA GLY A 169 9.82 2.11 2.78
C GLY A 169 10.65 3.06 1.94
N SER A 170 10.45 3.07 0.63
CA SER A 170 11.18 3.94 -0.28
C SER A 170 10.86 5.42 -0.05
N CYS A 171 11.88 6.28 -0.13
CA CYS A 171 11.71 7.73 -0.11
C CYS A 171 11.60 8.35 -1.53
N LYS A 172 11.51 7.53 -2.57
CA LYS A 172 11.37 8.00 -3.96
C LYS A 172 9.95 8.44 -4.24
N ASN A 173 9.79 9.56 -4.95
CA ASN A 173 8.47 10.12 -5.31
C ASN A 173 7.61 9.21 -6.19
N SER A 174 8.21 8.28 -6.95
CA SER A 174 7.49 7.42 -7.90
C SER A 174 6.84 6.20 -7.25
N ASP A 175 7.41 5.70 -6.16
CA ASP A 175 7.09 4.40 -5.57
C ASP A 175 7.27 4.36 -4.05
N GLY A 176 7.43 5.54 -3.43
CA GLY A 176 7.72 5.68 -2.01
C GLY A 176 6.61 6.33 -1.18
N PHE A 177 6.96 6.63 0.06
CA PHE A 177 6.11 7.33 1.03
C PHE A 177 6.19 8.84 0.92
N VAL A 178 6.94 9.36 -0.04
CA VAL A 178 7.05 10.80 -0.33
C VAL A 178 6.28 11.11 -1.59
N ILE A 179 5.37 12.06 -1.53
CA ILE A 179 4.63 12.57 -2.69
C ILE A 179 4.93 14.03 -2.92
N GLY A 180 5.09 14.40 -4.20
CA GLY A 180 5.33 15.79 -4.55
C GLY A 180 4.13 16.70 -4.28
N ALA A 181 4.37 17.91 -3.81
CA ALA A 181 3.34 18.90 -3.51
C ALA A 181 2.48 19.34 -4.74
N LYS A 182 2.88 18.96 -5.95
CA LYS A 182 2.11 19.23 -7.18
C LYS A 182 0.95 18.27 -7.43
N ASN A 183 0.74 17.29 -6.55
CA ASN A 183 -0.38 16.38 -6.66
C ASN A 183 -1.72 17.09 -6.35
N THR A 184 -2.80 16.56 -6.92
CA THR A 184 -4.15 17.08 -6.69
C THR A 184 -4.68 16.70 -5.30
N SER A 185 -5.63 17.45 -4.75
CA SER A 185 -6.31 17.14 -3.49
C SER A 185 -6.84 15.69 -3.46
N ASN A 186 -7.45 15.24 -4.56
CA ASN A 186 -7.98 13.88 -4.67
C ASN A 186 -6.87 12.81 -4.60
N ALA A 187 -5.67 13.12 -5.10
CA ALA A 187 -4.53 12.22 -4.97
C ALA A 187 -4.11 12.11 -3.49
N PHE A 188 -4.02 13.21 -2.76
CA PHE A 188 -3.70 13.20 -1.34
C PHE A 188 -4.71 12.40 -0.52
N GLU A 189 -6.01 12.61 -0.75
CA GLU A 189 -7.07 11.82 -0.09
C GLU A 189 -6.92 10.33 -0.36
N THR A 190 -6.61 9.97 -1.61
CA THR A 190 -6.40 8.56 -1.98
C THR A 190 -5.17 7.97 -1.29
N TYR A 191 -4.07 8.72 -1.23
CA TYR A 191 -2.86 8.29 -0.51
C TYR A 191 -3.15 8.12 0.99
N ALA A 192 -3.78 9.11 1.62
CA ALA A 192 -4.15 9.05 3.03
C ALA A 192 -5.08 7.86 3.33
N ASP A 193 -6.08 7.61 2.48
CA ASP A 193 -7.00 6.47 2.64
C ASP A 193 -6.28 5.11 2.54
N VAL A 194 -5.31 4.97 1.63
CA VAL A 194 -4.57 3.71 1.46
C VAL A 194 -3.55 3.49 2.56
N LEU A 195 -2.79 4.54 2.91
CA LEU A 195 -1.80 4.49 3.98
C LEU A 195 -2.44 4.35 5.36
N ASN A 196 -3.67 4.87 5.52
CA ASN A 196 -4.46 4.79 6.73
C ASN A 196 -3.72 5.44 7.93
N CYS A 197 -3.11 4.66 8.81
CA CYS A 197 -2.36 5.18 9.95
C CYS A 197 -0.84 5.21 9.74
N LEU A 198 -0.36 5.08 8.51
CA LEU A 198 1.04 5.36 8.19
C LEU A 198 1.21 6.85 7.83
N PRO A 199 2.37 7.44 8.12
CA PRO A 199 2.60 8.83 7.80
C PRO A 199 2.70 9.03 6.29
N LEU A 200 2.20 10.17 5.84
CA LEU A 200 2.34 10.65 4.47
C LEU A 200 3.31 11.84 4.49
N THR A 201 4.36 11.76 3.70
CA THR A 201 5.35 12.83 3.54
C THR A 201 5.09 13.57 2.23
N ILE A 202 5.11 14.91 2.25
CA ILE A 202 4.80 15.76 1.10
C ILE A 202 5.96 16.70 0.81
#